data_55147c4bc8263ece8777cc04059dfe12
#
_entry.id   55147c4bc8263ece8777cc04059dfe12
#
_cell.length_a   1.000
_cell.length_b   1.000
_cell.length_c   1.000
_cell.angle_alpha   90.00
_cell.angle_beta   90.00
_cell.angle_gamma   90.00
#
_symmetry.space_group_name_H-M   'P 1'
#
loop_
_entity.id
_entity.type
_entity.pdbx_description
1 polymer ?
#
loop_
_entity_poly.entity_id
_entity_poly.type
_entity_poly.pdbx_seq_one_letter_code
_entity_poly.pdbx_strand_id
1 'polypeptide(L)'
;MNKPRHARTLSELTSGVFADAFKKQGFASTELVTRWADIIGPEIAAHSEPLKVQWRRAAEGEAPEPATLVLRVEGPMALEIQHSSGVILERVNRFFGWQAVGKLAFRQAPLTRRREKPKRYKPDPEQTARVAATLTDVSDDKLKTALARLGAAVKHN
;
A
#
# COMPACT_ATOMS: atom_id res chain seq x y z
N MET A 1 5.98 58.31 -22.44
CA MET A 1 4.77 57.41 -22.55
C MET A 1 4.94 56.25 -21.61
N ASN A 2 4.28 56.31 -20.47
CA ASN A 2 4.40 55.31 -19.40
C ASN A 2 3.32 54.27 -19.62
N LYS A 3 3.71 53.01 -19.94
CA LYS A 3 2.81 51.91 -20.19
C LYS A 3 2.22 51.47 -18.87
N PRO A 4 0.89 51.34 -18.68
CA PRO A 4 0.30 50.92 -17.42
C PRO A 4 0.71 49.48 -17.14
N ARG A 5 1.30 49.22 -15.97
CA ARG A 5 1.48 47.88 -15.43
C ARG A 5 0.09 47.32 -15.18
N HIS A 6 -0.32 46.39 -16.02
CA HIS A 6 -1.53 45.60 -15.74
C HIS A 6 -1.36 44.90 -14.39
N ALA A 7 -2.18 45.30 -13.43
CA ALA A 7 -2.33 44.55 -12.19
C ALA A 7 -2.76 43.13 -12.57
N ARG A 8 -1.90 42.16 -12.33
CA ARG A 8 -2.27 40.75 -12.47
C ARG A 8 -3.40 40.46 -11.47
N THR A 9 -4.50 39.96 -11.97
CA THR A 9 -5.63 39.56 -11.12
C THR A 9 -5.16 38.46 -10.16
N LEU A 10 -5.64 38.51 -8.91
CA LEU A 10 -5.35 37.48 -7.89
C LEU A 10 -5.57 36.08 -8.43
N SER A 11 -6.53 35.88 -9.35
CA SER A 11 -6.81 34.61 -10.02
C SER A 11 -5.63 34.13 -10.90
N GLU A 12 -4.87 35.01 -11.55
CA GLU A 12 -3.67 34.61 -12.32
C GLU A 12 -2.49 34.22 -11.43
N LEU A 13 -2.37 34.82 -10.25
CA LEU A 13 -1.35 34.45 -9.26
C LEU A 13 -1.69 33.13 -8.57
N THR A 14 -2.97 32.88 -8.32
CA THR A 14 -3.42 31.62 -7.70
C THR A 14 -3.39 30.45 -8.69
N SER A 15 -3.66 30.66 -9.99
CA SER A 15 -3.63 29.59 -10.98
C SER A 15 -2.25 28.94 -11.14
N GLY A 16 -1.17 29.71 -11.04
CA GLY A 16 0.21 29.20 -11.05
C GLY A 16 0.53 28.35 -9.82
N VAL A 17 0.11 28.78 -8.64
CA VAL A 17 0.29 28.03 -7.39
C VAL A 17 -0.52 26.74 -7.40
N PHE A 18 -1.73 26.75 -7.96
CA PHE A 18 -2.56 25.55 -8.10
C PHE A 18 -1.98 24.57 -9.11
N ALA A 19 -1.42 25.02 -10.24
CA ALA A 19 -0.78 24.12 -11.21
C ALA A 19 0.43 23.38 -10.61
N ASP A 20 1.21 24.05 -9.79
CA ASP A 20 2.33 23.42 -9.05
C ASP A 20 1.84 22.48 -7.94
N ALA A 21 0.74 22.82 -7.27
CA ALA A 21 0.08 21.93 -6.32
C ALA A 21 -0.44 20.66 -7.00
N PHE A 22 -1.02 20.74 -8.20
CA PHE A 22 -1.48 19.59 -8.98
C PHE A 22 -0.33 18.68 -9.42
N LYS A 23 0.83 19.22 -9.82
CA LYS A 23 2.03 18.42 -10.10
C LYS A 23 2.56 17.71 -8.86
N LYS A 24 2.56 18.39 -7.72
CA LYS A 24 2.91 17.81 -6.41
C LYS A 24 1.94 16.73 -5.96
N GLN A 25 0.65 16.82 -6.34
CA GLN A 25 -0.37 15.81 -6.02
C GLN A 25 -0.07 14.44 -6.64
N GLY A 26 0.41 14.37 -7.87
CA GLY A 26 0.81 13.11 -8.51
C GLY A 26 1.99 12.45 -7.79
N PHE A 27 3.00 13.23 -7.43
CA PHE A 27 4.16 12.75 -6.67
C PHE A 27 3.76 12.31 -5.26
N ALA A 28 2.99 13.11 -4.55
CA ALA A 28 2.51 12.81 -3.21
C ALA A 28 1.62 11.55 -3.17
N SER A 29 0.82 11.31 -4.22
CA SER A 29 0.01 10.09 -4.33
C SER A 29 0.88 8.84 -4.50
N THR A 30 1.97 8.92 -5.26
CA THR A 30 2.91 7.81 -5.43
C THR A 30 3.66 7.53 -4.13
N GLU A 31 4.10 8.57 -3.44
CA GLU A 31 4.80 8.46 -2.17
C GLU A 31 3.91 7.91 -1.06
N LEU A 32 2.62 8.30 -1.04
CA LEU A 32 1.61 7.74 -0.13
C LEU A 32 1.50 6.22 -0.29
N VAL A 33 1.48 5.71 -1.53
CA VAL A 33 1.43 4.26 -1.79
C VAL A 33 2.69 3.56 -1.31
N THR A 34 3.85 4.13 -1.59
CA THR A 34 5.15 3.53 -1.26
C THR A 34 5.38 3.46 0.25
N ARG A 35 4.97 4.51 0.97
CA ARG A 35 5.19 4.65 2.42
C ARG A 35 3.93 4.38 3.26
N TRP A 36 2.96 3.66 2.70
CA TRP A 36 1.68 3.42 3.35
C TRP A 36 1.82 2.86 4.77
N ALA A 37 2.64 1.83 4.94
CA ALA A 37 2.86 1.20 6.24
C ALA A 37 3.52 2.14 7.27
N ASP A 38 4.39 3.03 6.83
CA ASP A 38 5.04 4.02 7.70
C ASP A 38 4.06 5.09 8.16
N ILE A 39 3.09 5.45 7.29
CA ILE A 39 2.13 6.52 7.54
C ILE A 39 1.02 6.06 8.48
N ILE A 40 0.37 4.93 8.20
CA ILE A 40 -0.79 4.48 8.96
C ILE A 40 -0.51 3.41 10.01
N GLY A 41 0.69 2.86 9.99
CA GLY A 41 1.11 1.76 10.87
C GLY A 41 0.93 0.39 10.23
N PRO A 42 1.74 -0.60 10.68
CA PRO A 42 1.81 -1.92 10.06
C PRO A 42 0.50 -2.72 10.17
N GLU A 43 -0.27 -2.55 11.24
CA GLU A 43 -1.51 -3.28 11.49
C GLU A 43 -2.57 -2.95 10.43
N ILE A 44 -2.90 -1.68 10.24
CA ILE A 44 -3.87 -1.25 9.23
C ILE A 44 -3.32 -1.49 7.83
N ALA A 45 -2.02 -1.24 7.63
CA ALA A 45 -1.36 -1.43 6.34
C ALA A 45 -1.28 -2.90 5.91
N ALA A 46 -1.30 -3.86 6.84
CA ALA A 46 -1.33 -5.28 6.51
C ALA A 46 -2.60 -5.68 5.74
N HIS A 47 -3.72 -4.99 5.98
CA HIS A 47 -5.06 -5.32 5.46
C HIS A 47 -5.65 -4.24 4.56
N SER A 48 -4.88 -3.20 4.24
CA SER A 48 -5.31 -2.10 3.39
C SER A 48 -4.19 -1.60 2.48
N GLU A 49 -4.58 -1.09 1.31
CA GLU A 49 -3.66 -0.40 0.40
C GLU A 49 -4.36 0.79 -0.27
N PRO A 50 -3.67 1.93 -0.45
CA PRO A 50 -4.24 3.05 -1.17
C PRO A 50 -4.28 2.74 -2.67
N LEU A 51 -5.47 2.92 -3.29
CA LEU A 51 -5.65 2.73 -4.71
C LEU A 51 -5.44 4.01 -5.49
N LYS A 52 -6.10 5.08 -5.06
CA LYS A 52 -6.04 6.38 -5.71
C LYS A 52 -6.56 7.48 -4.80
N VAL A 53 -6.08 8.68 -5.04
CA VAL A 53 -6.64 9.92 -4.48
C VAL A 53 -7.48 10.57 -5.55
N GLN A 54 -8.76 10.75 -5.30
CA GLN A 54 -9.72 11.39 -6.21
C GLN A 54 -9.85 12.86 -5.82
N TRP A 55 -9.23 13.72 -6.59
CA TRP A 55 -9.35 15.17 -6.44
C TRP A 55 -10.60 15.66 -7.18
N ARG A 56 -11.42 16.46 -6.51
CA ARG A 56 -12.48 17.20 -7.17
C ARG A 56 -11.87 18.41 -7.88
N ARG A 57 -12.34 18.70 -9.08
CA ARG A 57 -12.03 19.97 -9.73
C ARG A 57 -12.81 21.05 -8.98
N ALA A 58 -12.11 22.02 -8.39
CA ALA A 58 -12.73 23.24 -7.90
C ALA A 58 -13.31 24.01 -9.10
N ALA A 59 -14.50 24.59 -8.95
CA ALA A 59 -14.98 25.57 -9.90
C ALA A 59 -14.08 26.81 -9.87
N GLU A 60 -14.05 27.59 -10.95
CA GLU A 60 -13.22 28.78 -11.05
C GLU A 60 -13.57 29.74 -9.89
N GLY A 61 -12.58 30.01 -9.02
CA GLY A 61 -12.75 30.88 -7.85
C GLY A 61 -13.10 30.21 -6.53
N GLU A 62 -13.33 28.90 -6.50
CA GLU A 62 -13.58 28.16 -5.25
C GLU A 62 -12.30 27.54 -4.70
N ALA A 63 -12.21 27.48 -3.37
CA ALA A 63 -11.13 26.74 -2.72
C ALA A 63 -11.23 25.24 -3.06
N PRO A 64 -10.09 24.56 -3.31
CA PRO A 64 -10.12 23.13 -3.63
C PRO A 64 -10.72 22.32 -2.48
N GLU A 65 -11.79 21.58 -2.76
CA GLU A 65 -12.36 20.64 -1.80
C GLU A 65 -11.36 19.52 -1.45
N PRO A 66 -11.35 19.06 -0.20
CA PRO A 66 -10.53 17.91 0.19
C PRO A 66 -10.86 16.67 -0.66
N ALA A 67 -9.83 15.95 -1.06
CA ALA A 67 -9.96 14.77 -1.91
C ALA A 67 -10.63 13.59 -1.19
N THR A 68 -11.03 12.59 -1.99
CA THR A 68 -11.44 11.28 -1.48
C THR A 68 -10.31 10.29 -1.71
N LEU A 69 -9.80 9.68 -0.63
CA LEU A 69 -8.85 8.59 -0.71
C LEU A 69 -9.59 7.26 -0.83
N VAL A 70 -9.36 6.55 -1.92
CA VAL A 70 -9.91 5.21 -2.14
C VAL A 70 -8.92 4.17 -1.64
N LEU A 71 -9.36 3.38 -0.67
CA LEU A 71 -8.59 2.28 -0.09
C LEU A 71 -9.14 0.94 -0.57
N ARG A 72 -8.25 0.03 -0.92
CA ARG A 72 -8.55 -1.39 -1.01
C ARG A 72 -8.39 -2.00 0.36
N VAL A 73 -9.35 -2.79 0.80
CA VAL A 73 -9.33 -3.47 2.11
C VAL A 73 -9.75 -4.93 1.96
N GLU A 74 -9.14 -5.79 2.75
CA GLU A 74 -9.54 -7.19 2.82
C GLU A 74 -10.89 -7.31 3.55
N GLY A 75 -11.79 -8.17 3.02
CA GLY A 75 -13.16 -8.29 3.51
C GLY A 75 -13.30 -8.48 5.03
N PRO A 76 -12.54 -9.39 5.67
CA PRO A 76 -12.64 -9.62 7.11
C PRO A 76 -12.29 -8.38 7.96
N MET A 77 -11.38 -7.54 7.49
CA MET A 77 -10.90 -6.36 8.22
C MET A 77 -11.59 -5.05 7.81
N ALA A 78 -12.52 -5.11 6.85
CA ALA A 78 -13.15 -3.91 6.30
C ALA A 78 -13.87 -3.07 7.35
N LEU A 79 -14.60 -3.70 8.26
CA LEU A 79 -15.35 -3.02 9.32
C LEU A 79 -14.41 -2.34 10.32
N GLU A 80 -13.35 -3.00 10.74
CA GLU A 80 -12.37 -2.45 11.69
C GLU A 80 -11.63 -1.26 11.10
N ILE A 81 -11.21 -1.37 9.82
CA ILE A 81 -10.57 -0.28 9.10
C ILE A 81 -11.54 0.89 8.90
N GLN A 82 -12.82 0.62 8.68
CA GLN A 82 -13.84 1.65 8.60
C GLN A 82 -14.02 2.39 9.93
N HIS A 83 -13.99 1.71 11.05
CA HIS A 83 -14.01 2.34 12.39
C HIS A 83 -12.75 3.19 12.63
N SER A 84 -11.63 2.80 12.06
CA SER A 84 -10.36 3.55 12.16
C SER A 84 -10.25 4.71 11.18
N SER A 85 -11.33 5.05 10.44
CA SER A 85 -11.31 6.08 9.37
C SER A 85 -10.79 7.45 9.85
N GLY A 86 -11.15 7.87 11.05
CA GLY A 86 -10.69 9.14 11.62
C GLY A 86 -9.17 9.17 11.81
N VAL A 87 -8.60 8.10 12.34
CA VAL A 87 -7.16 7.96 12.55
C VAL A 87 -6.41 7.91 11.21
N ILE A 88 -6.97 7.20 10.23
CA ILE A 88 -6.39 7.13 8.88
C ILE A 88 -6.35 8.52 8.24
N LEU A 89 -7.47 9.26 8.27
CA LEU A 89 -7.55 10.62 7.74
C LEU A 89 -6.54 11.56 8.41
N GLU A 90 -6.45 11.51 9.73
CA GLU A 90 -5.51 12.34 10.48
C GLU A 90 -4.06 12.05 10.07
N ARG A 91 -3.67 10.78 10.02
CA ARG A 91 -2.29 10.38 9.68
C ARG A 91 -1.93 10.73 8.23
N VAL A 92 -2.87 10.51 7.29
CA VAL A 92 -2.69 10.87 5.88
C VAL A 92 -2.57 12.39 5.72
N ASN A 93 -3.42 13.18 6.36
CA ASN A 93 -3.34 14.63 6.29
C ASN A 93 -2.08 15.18 6.97
N ARG A 94 -1.62 14.57 8.05
CA ARG A 94 -0.33 14.88 8.67
C ARG A 94 0.84 14.62 7.71
N PHE A 95 0.79 13.53 6.95
CA PHE A 95 1.80 13.25 5.92
C PHE A 95 1.80 14.30 4.82
N PHE A 96 0.64 14.76 4.35
CA PHE A 96 0.53 15.84 3.36
C PHE A 96 0.90 17.22 3.92
N GLY A 97 0.84 17.41 5.23
CA GLY A 97 1.06 18.70 5.89
C GLY A 97 -0.13 19.66 5.82
N TRP A 98 -1.26 19.23 5.24
CA TRP A 98 -2.50 20.00 5.13
C TRP A 98 -3.70 19.05 4.97
N GLN A 99 -4.92 19.58 5.05
CA GLN A 99 -6.15 18.78 4.94
C GLN A 99 -6.42 18.39 3.47
N ALA A 100 -5.58 17.49 2.95
CA ALA A 100 -5.64 17.02 1.57
C ALA A 100 -6.81 16.07 1.31
N VAL A 101 -7.13 15.23 2.29
CA VAL A 101 -8.16 14.19 2.21
C VAL A 101 -9.24 14.46 3.22
N GLY A 102 -10.49 14.54 2.76
CA GLY A 102 -11.67 14.74 3.60
C GLY A 102 -12.53 13.50 3.77
N LYS A 103 -12.40 12.53 2.86
CA LYS A 103 -13.24 11.32 2.87
C LYS A 103 -12.42 10.09 2.52
N LEU A 104 -12.79 8.94 3.09
CA LEU A 104 -12.33 7.62 2.68
C LEU A 104 -13.44 6.90 1.92
N ALA A 105 -13.06 6.21 0.86
CA ALA A 105 -13.91 5.26 0.16
C ALA A 105 -13.25 3.88 0.21
N PHE A 106 -14.01 2.86 0.56
CA PHE A 106 -13.50 1.50 0.72
C PHE A 106 -13.93 0.62 -0.44
N ARG A 107 -12.98 -0.14 -0.97
CA ARG A 107 -13.21 -1.17 -1.95
C ARG A 107 -12.74 -2.51 -1.40
N GLN A 108 -13.68 -3.41 -1.13
CA GLN A 108 -13.34 -4.75 -0.68
C GLN A 108 -12.79 -5.57 -1.86
N ALA A 109 -11.54 -5.96 -1.77
CA ALA A 109 -10.89 -6.87 -2.71
C ALA A 109 -9.60 -7.41 -2.07
N PRO A 110 -9.08 -8.57 -2.53
CA PRO A 110 -7.76 -9.05 -2.11
C PRO A 110 -6.70 -7.99 -2.38
N LEU A 111 -5.75 -7.83 -1.47
CA LEU A 111 -4.65 -6.90 -1.66
C LEU A 111 -3.76 -7.31 -2.84
N THR A 112 -3.30 -6.33 -3.59
CA THR A 112 -2.39 -6.56 -4.73
C THR A 112 -0.98 -6.88 -4.26
N ARG A 113 -0.69 -6.68 -2.97
CA ARG A 113 0.58 -7.09 -2.38
C ARG A 113 0.87 -8.51 -2.83
N ARG A 114 1.90 -8.63 -3.63
CA ARG A 114 2.55 -9.90 -3.92
C ARG A 114 2.78 -10.53 -2.55
N ARG A 115 1.92 -11.49 -2.16
CA ARG A 115 2.23 -12.38 -1.04
C ARG A 115 3.66 -12.80 -1.31
N GLU A 116 4.59 -12.39 -0.47
CA GLU A 116 5.92 -13.00 -0.53
C GLU A 116 5.62 -14.48 -0.54
N LYS A 117 5.91 -15.11 -1.69
CA LYS A 117 5.77 -16.57 -1.78
C LYS A 117 6.55 -17.07 -0.58
N PRO A 118 5.93 -17.84 0.32
CA PRO A 118 6.65 -18.36 1.47
C PRO A 118 7.97 -18.87 0.92
N LYS A 119 9.08 -18.37 1.46
CA LYS A 119 10.43 -18.77 1.01
C LYS A 119 10.40 -20.28 1.00
N ARG A 120 10.42 -20.89 -0.19
CA ARG A 120 10.46 -22.35 -0.29
C ARG A 120 11.66 -22.76 0.51
N TYR A 121 11.41 -23.35 1.67
CA TYR A 121 12.45 -23.96 2.47
C TYR A 121 13.21 -24.92 1.56
N LYS A 122 14.49 -24.66 1.34
CA LYS A 122 15.39 -25.60 0.68
C LYS A 122 15.92 -26.46 1.80
N PRO A 123 15.47 -27.72 1.89
CA PRO A 123 15.99 -28.62 2.92
C PRO A 123 17.50 -28.70 2.81
N ASP A 124 18.18 -28.63 3.93
CA ASP A 124 19.61 -28.85 4.01
C ASP A 124 19.96 -30.22 3.43
N PRO A 125 20.90 -30.28 2.46
CA PRO A 125 21.30 -31.55 1.83
C PRO A 125 21.73 -32.59 2.84
N GLU A 126 22.40 -32.18 3.92
CA GLU A 126 22.90 -33.06 4.97
C GLU A 126 21.76 -33.68 5.79
N GLN A 127 20.78 -32.86 6.16
CA GLN A 127 19.57 -33.33 6.86
C GLN A 127 18.72 -34.25 5.97
N THR A 128 18.60 -33.91 4.70
CA THR A 128 17.90 -34.74 3.72
C THR A 128 18.56 -36.11 3.58
N ALA A 129 19.89 -36.16 3.52
CA ALA A 129 20.65 -37.42 3.45
C ALA A 129 20.49 -38.28 4.71
N ARG A 130 20.48 -37.65 5.91
CA ARG A 130 20.25 -38.36 7.19
C ARG A 130 18.86 -38.98 7.23
N VAL A 131 17.82 -38.25 6.81
CA VAL A 131 16.44 -38.81 6.75
C VAL A 131 16.32 -39.88 5.67
N ALA A 132 16.98 -39.72 4.53
CA ALA A 132 17.00 -40.75 3.47
C ALA A 132 17.63 -42.08 3.94
N ALA A 133 18.65 -41.98 4.81
CA ALA A 133 19.29 -43.18 5.38
C ALA A 133 18.39 -43.97 6.32
N THR A 134 17.37 -43.35 6.95
CA THR A 134 16.39 -44.03 7.83
C THR A 134 15.24 -44.66 7.05
N LEU A 135 15.10 -44.34 5.75
CA LEU A 135 14.04 -44.88 4.89
C LEU A 135 14.52 -46.11 4.12
N THR A 136 14.81 -47.21 4.84
CA THR A 136 15.35 -48.43 4.25
C THR A 136 14.30 -49.27 3.51
N ASP A 137 13.01 -49.16 3.90
CA ASP A 137 11.94 -49.97 3.35
C ASP A 137 11.24 -49.42 2.13
N VAL A 138 11.69 -48.22 1.62
CA VAL A 138 11.09 -47.56 0.46
C VAL A 138 11.90 -47.92 -0.79
N SER A 139 11.33 -48.80 -1.65
CA SER A 139 11.97 -49.26 -2.88
C SER A 139 11.96 -48.24 -4.02
N ASP A 140 11.08 -47.24 -3.97
CA ASP A 140 10.98 -46.20 -5.00
C ASP A 140 11.88 -44.99 -4.65
N ASP A 141 12.92 -44.78 -5.44
CA ASP A 141 13.89 -43.70 -5.24
C ASP A 141 13.26 -42.31 -5.30
N LYS A 142 12.22 -42.09 -6.11
CA LYS A 142 11.52 -40.80 -6.19
C LYS A 142 10.72 -40.54 -4.92
N LEU A 143 10.01 -41.58 -4.43
CA LEU A 143 9.25 -41.52 -3.19
C LEU A 143 10.19 -41.33 -2.00
N LYS A 144 11.29 -42.05 -1.94
CA LYS A 144 12.32 -41.92 -0.90
C LYS A 144 12.88 -40.51 -0.83
N THR A 145 13.21 -39.90 -1.99
CA THR A 145 13.72 -38.52 -2.08
C THR A 145 12.65 -37.52 -1.62
N ALA A 146 11.39 -37.69 -2.00
CA ALA A 146 10.29 -36.82 -1.59
C ALA A 146 10.05 -36.89 -0.08
N LEU A 147 10.03 -38.09 0.52
CA LEU A 147 9.86 -38.30 1.96
C LEU A 147 11.06 -37.74 2.76
N ALA A 148 12.28 -37.90 2.26
CA ALA A 148 13.47 -37.32 2.89
C ALA A 148 13.42 -35.81 2.96
N ARG A 149 12.98 -35.14 1.89
CA ARG A 149 12.78 -33.69 1.85
C ARG A 149 11.69 -33.23 2.82
N LEU A 150 10.58 -33.95 2.87
CA LEU A 150 9.48 -33.67 3.78
C LEU A 150 9.92 -33.85 5.25
N GLY A 151 10.59 -34.94 5.58
CA GLY A 151 11.07 -35.21 6.93
C GLY A 151 12.11 -34.17 7.40
N ALA A 152 13.00 -33.72 6.52
CA ALA A 152 13.94 -32.65 6.83
C ALA A 152 13.22 -31.30 7.09
N ALA A 153 12.13 -31.02 6.37
CA ALA A 153 11.35 -29.81 6.56
C ALA A 153 10.57 -29.80 7.89
N VAL A 154 10.03 -30.96 8.32
CA VAL A 154 9.27 -31.09 9.58
C VAL A 154 10.17 -30.97 10.82
N LYS A 155 11.40 -31.47 10.78
CA LYS A 155 12.35 -31.36 11.91
C LYS A 155 12.87 -29.94 12.14
N HIS A 156 12.66 -29.03 11.21
CA HIS A 156 13.14 -27.65 11.32
C HIS A 156 12.08 -26.68 11.87
N ASN A 157 10.83 -27.10 12.02
CA ASN A 157 9.74 -26.29 12.57
C ASN A 157 9.53 -26.65 14.05
#